data_eb7de5ee2c2d775d6251999101e70458
#
_entry.id   eb7de5ee2c2d775d6251999101e70458
#
_cell.length_a   1.000
_cell.length_b   1.000
_cell.length_c   1.000
_cell.angle_alpha   90.00
_cell.angle_beta   90.00
_cell.angle_gamma   90.00
#
_symmetry.space_group_name_H-M   'P 1'
#
loop_
_entity.id
_entity.type
_entity.pdbx_description
1 polymer ?
#
loop_
_entity_poly.entity_id
_entity_poly.type
_entity_poly.pdbx_seq_one_letter_code
_entity_poly.pdbx_strand_id
1 'polypeptide(L)'
;MKKLQTDVAVIGAGTAGLAAYRAATAGGKRALLIEGGPYGTTCARVGCMPSKLLIAAAEAAHAISEAPGFGVHGGTLRIDGRAVMARVKAERDRFVGFVLEGVARIDEADRSRGYARFLDANHLQLDDHTVIEAERIVIATGSRPHVPSVLNQLGSRLIVNDDVFEWDDLPESVAVIGAGIIGLELGQALHRLGVRVAIFGRSQRLAQLSDPEVSAAAVRILGNELDLRQQTSIISAENEGERVHLRYRDADGCEHSEHFRYVLAASGRVPNVDKLSLDTTGIELDEHGVPLFDTH
;
A
#
# COMPACT_ATOMS: atom_id res chain seq x y z
N MET A 1 -1.92 36.65 1.78
CA MET A 1 -1.22 35.34 1.88
C MET A 1 -0.23 35.40 3.03
N LYS A 2 -0.27 34.44 3.93
CA LYS A 2 0.72 34.27 5.00
C LYS A 2 2.08 33.89 4.37
N LYS A 3 3.18 34.43 4.90
CA LYS A 3 4.54 34.04 4.48
C LYS A 3 5.22 33.35 5.65
N LEU A 4 5.84 32.22 5.39
CA LEU A 4 6.67 31.46 6.33
C LEU A 4 8.05 31.30 5.76
N GLN A 5 9.06 31.26 6.62
CA GLN A 5 10.44 30.98 6.23
C GLN A 5 11.02 29.92 7.17
N THR A 6 11.71 28.95 6.59
CA THR A 6 12.36 27.85 7.31
C THR A 6 13.66 27.42 6.62
N ASP A 7 14.52 26.69 7.32
CA ASP A 7 15.73 26.15 6.69
C ASP A 7 15.36 24.89 5.87
N VAL A 8 14.45 24.06 6.39
CA VAL A 8 14.01 22.81 5.73
C VAL A 8 12.48 22.70 5.72
N ALA A 9 11.89 22.60 4.53
CA ALA A 9 10.48 22.25 4.39
C ALA A 9 10.35 20.76 4.03
N VAL A 10 9.52 20.01 4.76
CA VAL A 10 9.30 18.57 4.54
C VAL A 10 7.87 18.36 4.08
N ILE A 11 7.66 17.92 2.85
CA ILE A 11 6.34 17.67 2.26
C ILE A 11 5.95 16.21 2.50
N GLY A 12 5.02 15.98 3.41
CA GLY A 12 4.52 14.68 3.85
C GLY A 12 4.99 14.29 5.24
N ALA A 13 4.06 13.89 6.10
CA ALA A 13 4.30 13.39 7.46
C ALA A 13 4.26 11.85 7.55
N GLY A 14 4.68 11.18 6.48
CA GLY A 14 4.88 9.75 6.44
C GLY A 14 6.19 9.33 7.13
N THR A 15 6.56 8.06 7.04
CA THR A 15 7.77 7.50 7.67
C THR A 15 9.03 8.27 7.24
N ALA A 16 9.18 8.54 5.95
CA ALA A 16 10.33 9.29 5.41
C ALA A 16 10.32 10.75 5.89
N GLY A 17 9.16 11.43 5.82
CA GLY A 17 9.06 12.83 6.21
C GLY A 17 9.31 13.06 7.70
N LEU A 18 8.77 12.21 8.57
CA LEU A 18 9.05 12.28 10.01
C LEU A 18 10.53 11.99 10.34
N ALA A 19 11.19 11.12 9.57
CA ALA A 19 12.63 10.89 9.71
C ALA A 19 13.43 12.12 9.26
N ALA A 20 13.08 12.70 8.11
CA ALA A 20 13.72 13.90 7.58
C ALA A 20 13.56 15.11 8.53
N TYR A 21 12.34 15.33 9.07
CA TYR A 21 12.09 16.37 10.06
C TYR A 21 12.99 16.21 11.28
N ARG A 22 13.04 15.01 11.86
CA ARG A 22 13.91 14.72 13.04
C ARG A 22 15.38 14.91 12.74
N ALA A 23 15.85 14.50 11.56
CA ALA A 23 17.24 14.68 11.15
C ALA A 23 17.60 16.16 10.99
N ALA A 24 16.73 16.96 10.38
CA ALA A 24 16.92 18.40 10.23
C ALA A 24 16.99 19.10 11.60
N THR A 25 16.05 18.84 12.49
CA THR A 25 16.00 19.45 13.83
C THR A 25 17.17 19.00 14.71
N ALA A 26 17.57 17.73 14.66
CA ALA A 26 18.76 17.23 15.36
C ALA A 26 20.04 17.88 14.83
N GLY A 27 20.07 18.26 13.55
CA GLY A 27 21.15 19.06 12.95
C GLY A 27 21.09 20.56 13.26
N GLY A 28 20.22 21.00 14.16
CA GLY A 28 20.07 22.41 14.57
C GLY A 28 19.37 23.29 13.53
N LYS A 29 18.68 22.72 12.55
CA LYS A 29 17.93 23.46 11.53
C LYS A 29 16.49 23.65 11.94
N ARG A 30 15.91 24.80 11.58
CA ARG A 30 14.45 24.99 11.67
C ARG A 30 13.81 24.18 10.56
N ALA A 31 12.87 23.31 10.91
CA ALA A 31 12.18 22.47 9.96
C ALA A 31 10.66 22.66 10.05
N LEU A 32 9.98 22.73 8.91
CA LEU A 32 8.53 22.78 8.81
C LEU A 32 8.00 21.51 8.19
N LEU A 33 7.16 20.79 8.94
CA LEU A 33 6.49 19.57 8.48
C LEU A 33 5.14 19.92 7.86
N ILE A 34 4.91 19.54 6.62
CA ILE A 34 3.70 19.85 5.87
C ILE A 34 2.94 18.55 5.56
N GLU A 35 1.64 18.49 5.86
CA GLU A 35 0.81 17.32 5.59
C GLU A 35 -0.60 17.72 5.14
N GLY A 36 -0.98 17.31 3.93
CA GLY A 36 -2.32 17.54 3.38
C GLY A 36 -3.33 16.46 3.78
N GLY A 37 -2.86 15.22 3.94
CA GLY A 37 -3.66 14.06 4.31
C GLY A 37 -3.74 13.81 5.83
N PRO A 38 -4.30 12.70 6.25
CA PRO A 38 -4.33 12.33 7.67
C PRO A 38 -2.93 11.95 8.17
N TYR A 39 -2.59 12.41 9.39
CA TYR A 39 -1.41 11.91 10.08
C TYR A 39 -1.53 10.41 10.42
N GLY A 40 -0.43 9.78 10.80
CA GLY A 40 -0.41 8.39 11.25
C GLY A 40 0.37 7.45 10.33
N THR A 41 0.98 7.95 9.28
CA THR A 41 1.78 7.26 8.24
C THR A 41 1.01 6.19 7.46
N THR A 42 1.34 5.98 6.19
CA THR A 42 0.81 4.86 5.38
C THR A 42 1.15 3.51 6.02
N CYS A 43 2.38 3.37 6.55
CA CYS A 43 2.83 2.12 7.17
C CYS A 43 1.96 1.70 8.36
N ALA A 44 1.65 2.63 9.29
CA ALA A 44 0.87 2.28 10.48
C ALA A 44 -0.63 2.14 10.19
N ARG A 45 -1.17 2.99 9.31
CA ARG A 45 -2.61 3.03 9.04
C ARG A 45 -3.09 1.94 8.09
N VAL A 46 -2.43 1.78 6.95
CA VAL A 46 -2.94 1.00 5.80
C VAL A 46 -1.86 0.15 5.11
N GLY A 47 -0.72 -0.04 5.73
CA GLY A 47 0.40 -0.77 5.14
C GLY A 47 0.96 -1.86 6.05
N CYS A 48 2.23 -1.68 6.47
CA CYS A 48 3.03 -2.69 7.17
C CYS A 48 2.39 -3.21 8.45
N MET A 49 1.84 -2.32 9.28
CA MET A 49 1.31 -2.73 10.59
C MET A 49 0.05 -3.59 10.46
N PRO A 50 -1.04 -3.11 9.81
CA PRO A 50 -2.24 -3.94 9.69
C PRO A 50 -2.02 -5.20 8.85
N SER A 51 -1.13 -5.19 7.84
CA SER A 51 -0.83 -6.41 7.09
C SER A 51 -0.16 -7.46 7.98
N LYS A 52 0.80 -7.09 8.85
CA LYS A 52 1.45 -8.02 9.77
C LYS A 52 0.49 -8.53 10.87
N LEU A 53 -0.47 -7.70 11.28
CA LEU A 53 -1.53 -8.14 12.22
C LEU A 53 -2.48 -9.17 11.58
N LEU A 54 -2.82 -9.00 10.30
CA LEU A 54 -3.62 -9.97 9.53
C LEU A 54 -2.82 -11.26 9.29
N ILE A 55 -1.55 -11.16 8.87
CA ILE A 55 -0.65 -12.28 8.68
C ILE A 55 -0.49 -13.09 9.98
N ALA A 56 -0.38 -12.44 11.13
CA ALA A 56 -0.28 -13.15 12.42
C ALA A 56 -1.52 -14.03 12.71
N ALA A 57 -2.71 -13.58 12.33
CA ALA A 57 -3.92 -14.41 12.43
C ALA A 57 -3.89 -15.57 11.42
N ALA A 58 -3.42 -15.30 10.20
CA ALA A 58 -3.27 -16.30 9.14
C ALA A 58 -2.24 -17.39 9.51
N GLU A 59 -1.11 -16.99 10.11
CA GLU A 59 -0.09 -17.91 10.63
C GLU A 59 -0.65 -18.82 11.74
N ALA A 60 -1.45 -18.27 12.65
CA ALA A 60 -2.10 -19.07 13.69
C ALA A 60 -3.06 -20.12 13.09
N ALA A 61 -3.83 -19.75 12.06
CA ALA A 61 -4.70 -20.68 11.35
C ALA A 61 -3.88 -21.75 10.60
N HIS A 62 -2.82 -21.33 9.90
CA HIS A 62 -1.93 -22.22 9.15
C HIS A 62 -1.23 -23.22 10.06
N ALA A 63 -0.71 -22.79 11.21
CA ALA A 63 -0.07 -23.68 12.18
C ALA A 63 -1.00 -24.80 12.67
N ILE A 64 -2.31 -24.52 12.85
CA ILE A 64 -3.29 -25.55 13.21
C ILE A 64 -3.48 -26.54 12.06
N SER A 65 -3.51 -26.07 10.81
CA SER A 65 -3.67 -26.92 9.62
C SER A 65 -2.46 -27.84 9.41
N GLU A 66 -1.25 -27.35 9.72
CA GLU A 66 -0.01 -28.13 9.55
C GLU A 66 0.32 -29.03 10.75
N ALA A 67 -0.29 -28.80 11.92
CA ALA A 67 -0.02 -29.55 13.14
C ALA A 67 -0.11 -31.10 12.99
N PRO A 68 -1.03 -31.69 12.19
CA PRO A 68 -1.07 -33.11 11.96
C PRO A 68 0.21 -33.70 11.36
N GLY A 69 0.94 -32.93 10.55
CA GLY A 69 2.23 -33.34 9.99
C GLY A 69 3.32 -33.54 11.04
N PHE A 70 3.14 -32.96 12.24
CA PHE A 70 4.00 -33.13 13.41
C PHE A 70 3.43 -34.15 14.42
N GLY A 71 2.36 -34.86 14.08
CA GLY A 71 1.69 -35.79 14.99
C GLY A 71 0.80 -35.09 16.05
N VAL A 72 0.55 -33.78 15.91
CA VAL A 72 -0.31 -33.00 16.80
C VAL A 72 -1.69 -32.86 16.17
N HIS A 73 -2.71 -33.47 16.76
CA HIS A 73 -4.06 -33.47 16.24
C HIS A 73 -4.96 -32.58 17.11
N GLY A 74 -5.46 -31.47 16.52
CA GLY A 74 -6.43 -30.57 17.13
C GLY A 74 -7.86 -30.88 16.67
N GLY A 75 -8.80 -30.04 17.11
CA GLY A 75 -10.17 -30.05 16.58
C GLY A 75 -10.27 -29.39 15.18
N THR A 76 -11.49 -29.31 14.67
CA THR A 76 -11.76 -28.63 13.38
C THR A 76 -11.40 -27.14 13.47
N LEU A 77 -10.57 -26.68 12.54
CA LEU A 77 -10.27 -25.25 12.43
C LEU A 77 -11.56 -24.48 12.14
N ARG A 78 -11.79 -23.46 12.95
CA ARG A 78 -12.88 -22.49 12.75
C ARG A 78 -12.28 -21.08 12.79
N ILE A 79 -12.55 -20.30 11.76
CA ILE A 79 -12.12 -18.91 11.66
C ILE A 79 -13.33 -18.00 11.87
N ASP A 80 -13.24 -17.11 12.84
CA ASP A 80 -14.18 -16.02 13.07
C ASP A 80 -13.63 -14.76 12.42
N GLY A 81 -14.06 -14.49 11.18
CA GLY A 81 -13.58 -13.37 10.38
C GLY A 81 -13.82 -12.02 11.04
N ARG A 82 -14.95 -11.85 11.72
CA ARG A 82 -15.27 -10.62 12.46
C ARG A 82 -14.30 -10.39 13.61
N ALA A 83 -14.00 -11.42 14.38
CA ALA A 83 -13.04 -11.32 15.48
C ALA A 83 -11.61 -11.02 14.96
N VAL A 84 -11.19 -11.64 13.84
CA VAL A 84 -9.92 -11.36 13.18
C VAL A 84 -9.84 -9.88 12.78
N MET A 85 -10.84 -9.37 12.06
CA MET A 85 -10.83 -8.00 11.56
C MET A 85 -10.96 -6.97 12.69
N ALA A 86 -11.77 -7.25 13.70
CA ALA A 86 -11.88 -6.39 14.90
C ALA A 86 -10.52 -6.26 15.61
N ARG A 87 -9.79 -7.39 15.79
CA ARG A 87 -8.45 -7.37 16.37
C ARG A 87 -7.45 -6.58 15.50
N VAL A 88 -7.46 -6.79 14.17
CA VAL A 88 -6.58 -6.06 13.25
C VAL A 88 -6.81 -4.55 13.37
N LYS A 89 -8.07 -4.11 13.36
CA LYS A 89 -8.42 -2.69 13.51
C LYS A 89 -8.00 -2.13 14.86
N ALA A 90 -8.30 -2.81 15.94
CA ALA A 90 -7.97 -2.35 17.30
C ALA A 90 -6.46 -2.17 17.51
N GLU A 91 -5.66 -3.15 17.10
CA GLU A 91 -4.21 -3.09 17.24
C GLU A 91 -3.58 -2.07 16.28
N ARG A 92 -4.08 -1.97 15.04
CA ARG A 92 -3.68 -0.92 14.10
C ARG A 92 -3.91 0.46 14.71
N ASP A 93 -5.10 0.72 15.23
CA ASP A 93 -5.47 2.03 15.79
C ASP A 93 -4.61 2.38 17.01
N ARG A 94 -4.24 1.39 17.82
CA ARG A 94 -3.27 1.55 18.91
C ARG A 94 -1.91 2.01 18.40
N PHE A 95 -1.38 1.39 17.35
CA PHE A 95 -0.10 1.79 16.73
C PHE A 95 -0.18 3.15 16.07
N VAL A 96 -1.29 3.46 15.40
CA VAL A 96 -1.54 4.79 14.83
C VAL A 96 -1.53 5.86 15.94
N GLY A 97 -2.13 5.55 17.09
CA GLY A 97 -2.11 6.42 18.26
C GLY A 97 -0.71 6.85 18.67
N PHE A 98 0.25 5.93 18.74
CA PHE A 98 1.65 6.26 19.06
C PHE A 98 2.30 7.20 18.02
N VAL A 99 1.98 7.02 16.74
CA VAL A 99 2.48 7.93 15.69
C VAL A 99 1.86 9.32 15.84
N LEU A 100 0.55 9.39 16.10
CA LEU A 100 -0.16 10.66 16.30
C LEU A 100 0.37 11.41 17.53
N GLU A 101 0.63 10.72 18.65
CA GLU A 101 1.28 11.31 19.82
C GLU A 101 2.67 11.85 19.47
N GLY A 102 3.45 11.10 18.66
CA GLY A 102 4.75 11.55 18.20
C GLY A 102 4.68 12.84 17.35
N VAL A 103 3.68 12.94 16.49
CA VAL A 103 3.42 14.15 15.70
C VAL A 103 2.93 15.30 16.59
N ALA A 104 2.08 15.00 17.57
CA ALA A 104 1.54 16.02 18.49
C ALA A 104 2.62 16.70 19.35
N ARG A 105 3.77 16.04 19.57
CA ARG A 105 4.93 16.62 20.29
C ARG A 105 5.74 17.61 19.46
N ILE A 106 5.53 17.67 18.14
CA ILE A 106 6.12 18.70 17.28
C ILE A 106 5.37 20.00 17.52
N ASP A 107 6.07 21.10 17.73
CA ASP A 107 5.45 22.39 17.96
C ASP A 107 4.48 22.75 16.82
N GLU A 108 3.39 23.41 17.15
CA GLU A 108 2.38 23.80 16.17
C GLU A 108 2.94 24.78 15.13
N ALA A 109 3.92 25.60 15.52
CA ALA A 109 4.63 26.50 14.61
C ALA A 109 5.46 25.76 13.57
N ASP A 110 5.88 24.53 13.86
CA ASP A 110 6.70 23.68 12.99
C ASP A 110 5.84 22.67 12.19
N ARG A 111 4.51 22.77 12.26
CA ARG A 111 3.57 21.94 11.52
C ARG A 111 2.62 22.80 10.70
N SER A 112 2.40 22.42 9.45
CA SER A 112 1.39 23.05 8.61
C SER A 112 0.49 22.01 7.97
N ARG A 113 -0.82 22.26 8.00
CA ARG A 113 -1.82 21.45 7.32
C ARG A 113 -2.13 22.02 5.95
N GLY A 114 -2.15 21.18 4.93
CA GLY A 114 -2.49 21.56 3.56
C GLY A 114 -1.64 20.83 2.52
N TYR A 115 -2.02 20.98 1.27
CA TYR A 115 -1.32 20.40 0.12
C TYR A 115 -0.33 21.43 -0.44
N ALA A 116 0.94 21.04 -0.47
CA ALA A 116 2.01 21.88 -1.00
C ALA A 116 2.25 21.62 -2.49
N ARG A 117 2.56 22.70 -3.23
CA ARG A 117 3.11 22.63 -4.60
C ARG A 117 4.25 23.62 -4.75
N PHE A 118 5.19 23.34 -5.61
CA PHE A 118 6.30 24.26 -5.91
C PHE A 118 5.80 25.48 -6.71
N LEU A 119 6.31 26.63 -6.36
CA LEU A 119 6.27 27.84 -7.18
C LEU A 119 7.60 28.02 -7.95
N ASP A 120 8.70 27.63 -7.32
CA ASP A 120 10.05 27.52 -7.87
C ASP A 120 10.89 26.60 -6.97
N ALA A 121 12.21 26.54 -7.18
CA ALA A 121 13.10 25.62 -6.46
C ALA A 121 13.14 25.82 -4.92
N ASN A 122 12.78 27.01 -4.42
CA ASN A 122 12.89 27.36 -3.01
C ASN A 122 11.55 27.82 -2.38
N HIS A 123 10.49 27.95 -3.18
CA HIS A 123 9.20 28.42 -2.72
C HIS A 123 8.11 27.38 -2.92
N LEU A 124 7.36 27.12 -1.86
CA LEU A 124 6.15 26.30 -1.89
C LEU A 124 4.91 27.16 -1.68
N GLN A 125 3.85 26.84 -2.38
CA GLN A 125 2.51 27.30 -2.06
C GLN A 125 1.79 26.18 -1.31
N LEU A 126 1.23 26.51 -0.15
CA LEU A 126 0.39 25.63 0.66
C LEU A 126 -1.06 26.03 0.47
N ASP A 127 -1.82 25.22 -0.21
CA ASP A 127 -3.17 25.52 -0.69
C ASP A 127 -3.22 26.93 -1.34
N ASP A 128 -4.23 27.78 -0.98
CA ASP A 128 -4.37 29.13 -1.55
C ASP A 128 -3.98 30.25 -0.56
N HIS A 129 -3.41 29.90 0.62
CA HIS A 129 -3.32 30.88 1.71
C HIS A 129 -1.89 31.14 2.22
N THR A 130 -0.91 30.27 1.98
CA THR A 130 0.44 30.40 2.56
C THR A 130 1.52 30.16 1.52
N VAL A 131 2.54 31.01 1.51
CA VAL A 131 3.80 30.78 0.78
C VAL A 131 4.88 30.47 1.79
N ILE A 132 5.67 29.42 1.50
CA ILE A 132 6.77 28.96 2.35
C ILE A 132 8.06 29.08 1.53
N GLU A 133 9.02 29.82 2.06
CA GLU A 133 10.39 29.92 1.55
C GLU A 133 11.27 28.97 2.37
N ALA A 134 12.06 28.12 1.69
CA ALA A 134 12.93 27.16 2.35
C ALA A 134 14.28 27.02 1.60
N GLU A 135 15.39 26.89 2.34
CA GLU A 135 16.71 26.62 1.77
C GLU A 135 16.79 25.22 1.16
N ARG A 136 16.10 24.26 1.79
CA ARG A 136 16.01 22.86 1.37
C ARG A 136 14.57 22.39 1.42
N ILE A 137 14.18 21.60 0.45
CA ILE A 137 12.86 21.00 0.40
C ILE A 137 12.99 19.49 0.27
N VAL A 138 12.33 18.75 1.17
CA VAL A 138 12.31 17.29 1.15
C VAL A 138 10.95 16.83 0.63
N ILE A 139 10.95 16.12 -0.50
CA ILE A 139 9.76 15.51 -1.08
C ILE A 139 9.57 14.13 -0.43
N ALA A 140 8.61 14.01 0.47
CA ALA A 140 8.30 12.78 1.22
C ALA A 140 6.81 12.40 1.09
N THR A 141 6.22 12.67 -0.08
CA THR A 141 4.79 12.52 -0.37
C THR A 141 4.32 11.07 -0.52
N GLY A 142 5.27 10.12 -0.52
CA GLY A 142 4.96 8.69 -0.63
C GLY A 142 4.39 8.28 -1.98
N SER A 143 3.57 7.25 -1.97
CA SER A 143 2.97 6.67 -3.18
C SER A 143 1.55 6.17 -2.88
N ARG A 144 0.76 5.98 -3.94
CA ARG A 144 -0.58 5.39 -3.92
C ARG A 144 -0.65 4.09 -4.71
N PRO A 145 -1.60 3.19 -4.47
CA PRO A 145 -1.81 2.00 -5.30
C PRO A 145 -2.04 2.36 -6.77
N HIS A 146 -1.46 1.58 -7.67
CA HIS A 146 -1.77 1.64 -9.09
C HIS A 146 -2.99 0.76 -9.37
N VAL A 147 -4.00 1.34 -10.02
CA VAL A 147 -5.21 0.63 -10.46
C VAL A 147 -5.20 0.53 -11.98
N PRO A 148 -5.17 -0.69 -12.56
CA PRO A 148 -5.31 -0.88 -14.00
C PRO A 148 -6.66 -0.34 -14.49
N SER A 149 -6.67 0.33 -15.65
CA SER A 149 -7.87 0.97 -16.20
C SER A 149 -9.03 0.01 -16.43
N VAL A 150 -8.76 -1.26 -16.74
CA VAL A 150 -9.77 -2.31 -16.93
C VAL A 150 -10.62 -2.56 -15.68
N LEU A 151 -10.15 -2.14 -14.50
CA LEU A 151 -10.84 -2.31 -13.22
C LEU A 151 -11.66 -1.08 -12.80
N ASN A 152 -11.52 0.07 -13.47
CA ASN A 152 -12.10 1.34 -13.01
C ASN A 152 -13.63 1.34 -12.86
N GLN A 153 -14.33 0.46 -13.58
CA GLN A 153 -15.81 0.39 -13.55
C GLN A 153 -16.37 -0.46 -12.39
N LEU A 154 -15.52 -1.06 -11.55
CA LEU A 154 -15.96 -1.97 -10.49
C LEU A 154 -16.58 -1.26 -9.28
N GLY A 155 -16.40 0.05 -9.13
CA GLY A 155 -16.95 0.81 -8.00
C GLY A 155 -16.49 0.23 -6.67
N SER A 156 -17.42 -0.02 -5.75
CA SER A 156 -17.13 -0.55 -4.41
C SER A 156 -16.62 -2.01 -4.39
N ARG A 157 -16.60 -2.69 -5.53
CA ARG A 157 -16.03 -4.04 -5.65
C ARG A 157 -14.54 -4.03 -6.00
N LEU A 158 -14.02 -2.90 -6.45
CA LEU A 158 -12.59 -2.66 -6.56
C LEU A 158 -12.07 -2.24 -5.20
N ILE A 159 -11.05 -2.93 -4.73
CA ILE A 159 -10.36 -2.60 -3.49
C ILE A 159 -8.85 -2.49 -3.73
N VAL A 160 -8.19 -1.72 -2.90
CA VAL A 160 -6.74 -1.64 -2.79
C VAL A 160 -6.30 -2.14 -1.42
N ASN A 161 -5.00 -2.23 -1.17
CA ASN A 161 -4.50 -2.71 0.11
C ASN A 161 -5.04 -1.92 1.31
N ASP A 162 -5.30 -0.62 1.16
CA ASP A 162 -5.84 0.24 2.20
C ASP A 162 -7.23 -0.23 2.67
N ASP A 163 -8.07 -0.66 1.74
CA ASP A 163 -9.47 -1.03 2.00
C ASP A 163 -9.61 -2.36 2.73
N VAL A 164 -8.65 -3.29 2.54
CA VAL A 164 -8.66 -4.62 3.18
C VAL A 164 -8.76 -4.50 4.71
N PHE A 165 -8.12 -3.50 5.29
CA PHE A 165 -8.06 -3.32 6.73
C PHE A 165 -9.27 -2.59 7.32
N GLU A 166 -10.22 -2.17 6.47
CA GLU A 166 -11.48 -1.56 6.90
C GLU A 166 -12.65 -2.55 6.90
N TRP A 167 -12.47 -3.77 6.42
CA TRP A 167 -13.52 -4.79 6.44
C TRP A 167 -13.96 -5.11 7.87
N ASP A 168 -15.26 -5.40 8.03
CA ASP A 168 -15.83 -5.87 9.30
C ASP A 168 -15.84 -7.39 9.41
N ASP A 169 -15.71 -8.09 8.29
CA ASP A 169 -15.66 -9.55 8.20
C ASP A 169 -14.82 -9.97 6.99
N LEU A 170 -14.35 -11.20 6.96
CA LEU A 170 -13.63 -11.74 5.81
C LEU A 170 -14.62 -12.02 4.66
N PRO A 171 -14.30 -11.64 3.42
CA PRO A 171 -15.15 -11.89 2.27
C PRO A 171 -15.11 -13.36 1.84
N GLU A 172 -16.13 -13.78 1.08
CA GLU A 172 -16.18 -15.11 0.47
C GLU A 172 -15.01 -15.38 -0.49
N SER A 173 -14.65 -14.37 -1.31
CA SER A 173 -13.66 -14.54 -2.37
C SER A 173 -13.03 -13.22 -2.83
N VAL A 174 -11.76 -13.28 -3.23
CA VAL A 174 -10.99 -12.15 -3.74
C VAL A 174 -10.15 -12.57 -4.94
N ALA A 175 -10.28 -11.83 -6.05
CA ALA A 175 -9.30 -11.87 -7.14
C ALA A 175 -8.20 -10.85 -6.87
N VAL A 176 -6.96 -11.27 -6.76
CA VAL A 176 -5.80 -10.39 -6.53
C VAL A 176 -5.11 -10.12 -7.86
N ILE A 177 -5.12 -8.89 -8.33
CA ILE A 177 -4.48 -8.50 -9.58
C ILE A 177 -3.09 -7.94 -9.31
N GLY A 178 -2.10 -8.79 -9.48
CA GLY A 178 -0.69 -8.53 -9.24
C GLY A 178 -0.04 -9.53 -8.29
N ALA A 179 0.95 -10.29 -8.77
CA ALA A 179 1.75 -11.24 -7.99
C ALA A 179 3.03 -10.59 -7.42
N GLY A 180 2.93 -9.31 -7.05
CA GLY A 180 3.94 -8.57 -6.31
C GLY A 180 3.90 -8.87 -4.81
N ILE A 181 4.80 -8.25 -4.02
CA ILE A 181 4.91 -8.47 -2.57
C ILE A 181 3.55 -8.28 -1.87
N ILE A 182 2.86 -7.15 -2.12
CA ILE A 182 1.57 -6.84 -1.49
C ILE A 182 0.51 -7.89 -1.87
N GLY A 183 0.44 -8.27 -3.15
CA GLY A 183 -0.53 -9.25 -3.63
C GLY A 183 -0.31 -10.64 -3.03
N LEU A 184 0.95 -11.06 -2.90
CA LEU A 184 1.30 -12.35 -2.28
C LEU A 184 1.05 -12.32 -0.76
N GLU A 185 1.49 -11.28 -0.05
CA GLU A 185 1.27 -11.18 1.40
C GLU A 185 -0.22 -11.19 1.77
N LEU A 186 -1.02 -10.34 1.14
CA LEU A 186 -2.45 -10.25 1.44
C LEU A 186 -3.21 -11.46 0.90
N GLY A 187 -2.86 -11.93 -0.31
CA GLY A 187 -3.48 -13.11 -0.91
C GLY A 187 -3.26 -14.36 -0.06
N GLN A 188 -2.03 -14.60 0.40
CA GLN A 188 -1.72 -15.73 1.27
C GLN A 188 -2.42 -15.62 2.63
N ALA A 189 -2.38 -14.44 3.25
CA ALA A 189 -3.06 -14.24 4.53
C ALA A 189 -4.57 -14.51 4.44
N LEU A 190 -5.22 -13.97 3.41
CA LEU A 190 -6.64 -14.20 3.17
C LEU A 190 -6.94 -15.67 2.87
N HIS A 191 -6.12 -16.34 2.04
CA HIS A 191 -6.27 -17.76 1.74
C HIS A 191 -6.19 -18.62 3.01
N ARG A 192 -5.18 -18.43 3.84
CA ARG A 192 -5.01 -19.13 5.13
C ARG A 192 -6.14 -18.88 6.12
N LEU A 193 -6.82 -17.74 5.99
CA LEU A 193 -8.02 -17.38 6.74
C LEU A 193 -9.33 -17.87 6.09
N GLY A 194 -9.25 -18.76 5.08
CA GLY A 194 -10.41 -19.43 4.49
C GLY A 194 -11.12 -18.66 3.38
N VAL A 195 -10.59 -17.52 2.94
CA VAL A 195 -11.08 -16.79 1.77
C VAL A 195 -10.67 -17.51 0.49
N ARG A 196 -11.57 -17.69 -0.46
CA ARG A 196 -11.19 -18.16 -1.80
C ARG A 196 -10.42 -17.09 -2.55
N VAL A 197 -9.13 -17.31 -2.76
CA VAL A 197 -8.23 -16.35 -3.40
C VAL A 197 -7.68 -16.92 -4.70
N ALA A 198 -7.69 -16.10 -5.79
CA ALA A 198 -6.90 -16.35 -7.00
C ALA A 198 -5.99 -15.14 -7.25
N ILE A 199 -4.70 -15.39 -7.49
CA ILE A 199 -3.69 -14.34 -7.70
C ILE A 199 -3.26 -14.34 -9.17
N PHE A 200 -3.51 -13.23 -9.86
CA PHE A 200 -3.24 -13.06 -11.27
C PHE A 200 -1.96 -12.25 -11.50
N GLY A 201 -0.96 -12.88 -12.12
CA GLY A 201 0.32 -12.26 -12.46
C GLY A 201 0.52 -12.13 -13.97
N ARG A 202 0.95 -10.96 -14.47
CA ARG A 202 1.25 -10.75 -15.89
C ARG A 202 2.53 -11.45 -16.36
N SER A 203 3.46 -11.73 -15.46
CA SER A 203 4.75 -12.35 -15.76
C SER A 203 4.92 -13.66 -15.01
N GLN A 204 5.97 -14.40 -15.34
CA GLN A 204 6.38 -15.58 -14.59
C GLN A 204 7.05 -15.23 -13.24
N ARG A 205 7.49 -13.98 -13.06
CA ARG A 205 8.20 -13.57 -11.85
C ARG A 205 7.23 -13.27 -10.73
N LEU A 206 7.51 -13.76 -9.53
CA LEU A 206 6.84 -13.41 -8.30
C LEU A 206 7.66 -12.34 -7.53
N ALA A 207 6.99 -11.40 -6.92
CA ALA A 207 7.58 -10.41 -6.01
C ALA A 207 8.82 -9.67 -6.57
N GLN A 208 8.97 -9.59 -7.90
CA GLN A 208 10.13 -9.00 -8.59
C GLN A 208 11.47 -9.71 -8.29
N LEU A 209 11.43 -10.98 -7.90
CA LEU A 209 12.62 -11.78 -7.68
C LEU A 209 13.46 -11.82 -8.97
N SER A 210 14.73 -11.38 -8.88
CA SER A 210 15.65 -11.30 -10.02
C SER A 210 16.45 -12.58 -10.23
N ASP A 211 16.75 -13.30 -9.17
CA ASP A 211 17.47 -14.56 -9.24
C ASP A 211 16.55 -15.68 -9.79
N PRO A 212 16.95 -16.38 -10.87
CA PRO A 212 16.11 -17.39 -11.51
C PRO A 212 15.80 -18.61 -10.63
N GLU A 213 16.78 -19.06 -9.83
CA GLU A 213 16.60 -20.24 -8.96
C GLU A 213 15.68 -19.92 -7.79
N VAL A 214 15.85 -18.73 -7.16
CA VAL A 214 14.98 -18.25 -6.11
C VAL A 214 13.56 -18.03 -6.64
N SER A 215 13.42 -17.44 -7.84
CA SER A 215 12.12 -17.25 -8.48
C SER A 215 11.41 -18.56 -8.76
N ALA A 216 12.12 -19.56 -9.31
CA ALA A 216 11.56 -20.89 -9.57
C ALA A 216 11.15 -21.62 -8.28
N ALA A 217 11.96 -21.52 -7.23
CA ALA A 217 11.65 -22.08 -5.93
C ALA A 217 10.40 -21.41 -5.32
N ALA A 218 10.29 -20.07 -5.40
CA ALA A 218 9.14 -19.32 -4.91
C ALA A 218 7.84 -19.72 -5.65
N VAL A 219 7.88 -19.81 -6.97
CA VAL A 219 6.73 -20.27 -7.78
C VAL A 219 6.27 -21.66 -7.35
N ARG A 220 7.20 -22.60 -7.20
CA ARG A 220 6.88 -23.98 -6.78
C ARG A 220 6.30 -24.04 -5.37
N ILE A 221 6.92 -23.34 -4.40
CA ILE A 221 6.50 -23.38 -3.00
C ILE A 221 5.14 -22.70 -2.83
N LEU A 222 4.99 -21.48 -3.33
CA LEU A 222 3.74 -20.75 -3.21
C LEU A 222 2.63 -21.33 -4.08
N GLY A 223 2.94 -21.90 -5.24
CA GLY A 223 1.96 -22.57 -6.10
C GLY A 223 1.39 -23.85 -5.52
N ASN A 224 2.07 -24.49 -4.55
CA ASN A 224 1.52 -25.64 -3.83
C ASN A 224 0.42 -25.22 -2.81
N GLU A 225 0.45 -23.97 -2.37
CA GLU A 225 -0.49 -23.44 -1.38
C GLU A 225 -1.58 -22.56 -2.02
N LEU A 226 -1.20 -21.74 -3.00
CA LEU A 226 -2.02 -20.67 -3.56
C LEU A 226 -2.45 -20.94 -5.00
N ASP A 227 -3.65 -20.49 -5.37
CA ASP A 227 -4.07 -20.44 -6.79
C ASP A 227 -3.34 -19.28 -7.50
N LEU A 228 -2.12 -19.55 -7.95
CA LEU A 228 -1.25 -18.62 -8.66
C LEU A 228 -1.42 -18.77 -10.18
N ARG A 229 -1.98 -17.74 -10.81
CA ARG A 229 -2.21 -17.69 -12.25
C ARG A 229 -1.23 -16.72 -12.90
N GLN A 230 -0.09 -17.23 -13.27
CA GLN A 230 0.98 -16.45 -13.90
C GLN A 230 0.74 -16.30 -15.41
N GLN A 231 1.38 -15.30 -16.03
CA GLN A 231 1.25 -14.97 -17.45
C GLN A 231 -0.21 -14.79 -17.89
N THR A 232 -1.01 -14.23 -16.99
CA THR A 232 -2.44 -14.01 -17.19
C THR A 232 -2.73 -12.55 -17.50
N SER A 233 -3.60 -12.30 -18.46
CA SER A 233 -4.10 -10.96 -18.80
C SER A 233 -5.58 -10.83 -18.50
N ILE A 234 -5.95 -9.76 -17.79
CA ILE A 234 -7.36 -9.44 -17.53
C ILE A 234 -7.96 -8.82 -18.80
N ILE A 235 -9.04 -9.39 -19.31
CA ILE A 235 -9.75 -8.95 -20.51
C ILE A 235 -10.83 -7.94 -20.12
N SER A 236 -11.68 -8.29 -19.16
CA SER A 236 -12.70 -7.41 -18.60
C SER A 236 -13.01 -7.74 -17.15
N ALA A 237 -13.56 -6.76 -16.45
CA ALA A 237 -14.06 -6.93 -15.10
C ALA A 237 -15.36 -6.12 -14.98
N GLU A 238 -16.46 -6.78 -14.68
CA GLU A 238 -17.80 -6.19 -14.66
C GLU A 238 -18.41 -6.32 -13.26
N ASN A 239 -18.97 -5.23 -12.75
CA ASN A 239 -19.66 -5.22 -11.47
C ASN A 239 -21.10 -5.73 -11.66
N GLU A 240 -21.41 -6.90 -11.13
CA GLU A 240 -22.74 -7.52 -11.13
C GLU A 240 -23.44 -7.40 -9.75
N GLY A 241 -23.29 -6.24 -9.12
CA GLY A 241 -23.89 -5.96 -7.81
C GLY A 241 -23.06 -6.53 -6.66
N GLU A 242 -23.36 -7.74 -6.21
CA GLU A 242 -22.64 -8.35 -5.09
C GLU A 242 -21.34 -9.06 -5.48
N ARG A 243 -21.11 -9.30 -6.75
CA ARG A 243 -19.94 -10.00 -7.31
C ARG A 243 -19.37 -9.26 -8.49
N VAL A 244 -18.14 -9.58 -8.80
CA VAL A 244 -17.46 -9.15 -10.01
C VAL A 244 -17.36 -10.35 -10.94
N HIS A 245 -17.81 -10.19 -12.18
CA HIS A 245 -17.53 -11.11 -13.27
C HIS A 245 -16.18 -10.72 -13.89
N LEU A 246 -15.17 -11.57 -13.69
CA LEU A 246 -13.81 -11.35 -14.20
C LEU A 246 -13.55 -12.27 -15.37
N ARG A 247 -13.19 -11.71 -16.54
CA ARG A 247 -12.74 -12.46 -17.71
C ARG A 247 -11.24 -12.27 -17.89
N TYR A 248 -10.53 -13.36 -18.12
CA TYR A 248 -9.09 -13.34 -18.26
C TYR A 248 -8.63 -14.35 -19.30
N ARG A 249 -7.39 -14.18 -19.79
CA ARG A 249 -6.71 -15.10 -20.68
C ARG A 249 -5.49 -15.65 -19.96
N ASP A 250 -5.34 -16.98 -19.99
CA ASP A 250 -4.20 -17.67 -19.40
C ASP A 250 -2.94 -17.67 -20.28
N ALA A 251 -1.90 -18.35 -19.83
CA ALA A 251 -0.61 -18.47 -20.54
C ALA A 251 -0.74 -19.16 -21.90
N ASP A 252 -1.68 -20.08 -22.05
CA ASP A 252 -1.93 -20.84 -23.28
C ASP A 252 -2.83 -20.10 -24.26
N GLY A 253 -3.30 -18.91 -23.88
CA GLY A 253 -4.18 -18.07 -24.68
C GLY A 253 -5.68 -18.40 -24.56
N CYS A 254 -6.05 -19.34 -23.68
CA CYS A 254 -7.43 -19.71 -23.43
C CYS A 254 -8.14 -18.64 -22.59
N GLU A 255 -9.40 -18.35 -22.95
CA GLU A 255 -10.22 -17.41 -22.19
C GLU A 255 -11.04 -18.14 -21.12
N HIS A 256 -11.05 -17.53 -19.93
CA HIS A 256 -11.77 -18.02 -18.77
C HIS A 256 -12.62 -16.90 -18.18
N SER A 257 -13.62 -17.28 -17.38
CA SER A 257 -14.39 -16.32 -16.59
C SER A 257 -14.76 -16.89 -15.24
N GLU A 258 -14.71 -16.03 -14.21
CA GLU A 258 -15.05 -16.39 -12.83
C GLU A 258 -15.68 -15.22 -12.09
N HIS A 259 -16.35 -15.54 -10.99
CA HIS A 259 -16.96 -14.54 -10.12
C HIS A 259 -16.22 -14.47 -8.78
N PHE A 260 -16.01 -13.23 -8.31
CA PHE A 260 -15.39 -12.93 -7.03
C PHE A 260 -16.20 -11.87 -6.28
N ARG A 261 -16.13 -11.87 -4.95
CA ARG A 261 -16.78 -10.84 -4.13
C ARG A 261 -16.09 -9.48 -4.30
N TYR A 262 -14.75 -9.47 -4.38
CA TYR A 262 -13.92 -8.29 -4.58
C TYR A 262 -12.77 -8.57 -5.55
N VAL A 263 -12.27 -7.49 -6.16
CA VAL A 263 -11.03 -7.48 -6.91
C VAL A 263 -10.05 -6.56 -6.21
N LEU A 264 -8.93 -7.11 -5.72
CA LEU A 264 -7.84 -6.37 -5.10
C LEU A 264 -6.82 -5.96 -6.16
N ALA A 265 -6.68 -4.65 -6.39
CA ALA A 265 -5.62 -4.10 -7.22
C ALA A 265 -4.30 -4.04 -6.43
N ALA A 266 -3.38 -4.97 -6.75
CA ALA A 266 -2.03 -5.08 -6.17
C ALA A 266 -0.94 -4.99 -7.25
N SER A 267 -1.22 -4.26 -8.35
CA SER A 267 -0.42 -4.19 -9.58
C SER A 267 0.69 -3.13 -9.57
N GLY A 268 1.12 -2.69 -8.39
CA GLY A 268 2.19 -1.70 -8.22
C GLY A 268 1.74 -0.44 -7.51
N ARG A 269 2.63 0.54 -7.45
CA ARG A 269 2.39 1.83 -6.80
C ARG A 269 2.90 2.97 -7.68
N VAL A 270 2.26 4.13 -7.57
CA VAL A 270 2.60 5.36 -8.29
C VAL A 270 3.03 6.41 -7.26
N PRO A 271 4.21 7.07 -7.43
CA PRO A 271 4.63 8.17 -6.58
C PRO A 271 3.63 9.33 -6.59
N ASN A 272 3.45 9.98 -5.43
CA ASN A 272 2.54 11.12 -5.29
C ASN A 272 3.26 12.44 -5.61
N VAL A 273 3.74 12.59 -6.83
CA VAL A 273 4.49 13.78 -7.29
C VAL A 273 3.75 14.59 -8.35
N ASP A 274 2.70 14.04 -8.91
CA ASP A 274 1.90 14.61 -10.01
C ASP A 274 1.25 15.97 -9.69
N LYS A 275 1.03 16.27 -8.41
CA LYS A 275 0.42 17.54 -7.96
C LYS A 275 1.42 18.54 -7.38
N LEU A 276 2.71 18.24 -7.45
CA LEU A 276 3.75 19.09 -6.86
C LEU A 276 4.22 20.23 -7.75
N SER A 277 3.85 20.28 -9.04
CA SER A 277 4.33 21.27 -10.03
C SER A 277 5.87 21.26 -10.13
N LEU A 278 6.47 20.05 -10.27
CA LEU A 278 7.92 19.87 -10.29
C LEU A 278 8.61 20.53 -11.49
N ASP A 279 7.88 20.75 -12.57
CA ASP A 279 8.32 21.49 -13.77
C ASP A 279 8.80 22.91 -13.46
N THR A 280 8.37 23.51 -12.35
CA THR A 280 8.79 24.84 -11.91
C THR A 280 10.14 24.85 -11.20
N THR A 281 10.71 23.68 -10.87
CA THR A 281 11.87 23.56 -9.97
C THR A 281 13.22 23.41 -10.70
N GLY A 282 13.19 23.02 -11.97
CA GLY A 282 14.38 22.62 -12.72
C GLY A 282 14.92 21.24 -12.39
N ILE A 283 14.22 20.45 -11.57
CA ILE A 283 14.53 19.04 -11.29
C ILE A 283 14.31 18.22 -12.57
N GLU A 284 15.29 17.40 -12.94
CA GLU A 284 15.14 16.46 -14.05
C GLU A 284 14.16 15.34 -13.65
N LEU A 285 13.22 15.04 -14.54
CA LEU A 285 12.19 14.03 -14.35
C LEU A 285 12.36 12.90 -15.37
N ASP A 286 11.99 11.67 -15.00
CA ASP A 286 11.89 10.54 -15.93
C ASP A 286 10.63 10.64 -16.83
N GLU A 287 10.45 9.65 -17.70
CA GLU A 287 9.30 9.55 -18.61
C GLU A 287 7.94 9.44 -17.90
N HIS A 288 7.95 9.15 -16.59
CA HIS A 288 6.75 9.04 -15.73
C HIS A 288 6.55 10.28 -14.85
N GLY A 289 7.37 11.31 -15.00
CA GLY A 289 7.31 12.54 -14.19
C GLY A 289 7.85 12.37 -12.77
N VAL A 290 8.69 11.35 -12.55
CA VAL A 290 9.34 11.11 -11.24
C VAL A 290 10.73 11.74 -11.23
N PRO A 291 11.12 12.45 -10.15
CA PRO A 291 12.45 13.03 -10.05
C PRO A 291 13.56 12.01 -10.25
N LEU A 292 14.50 12.33 -11.11
CA LEU A 292 15.76 11.61 -11.18
C LEU A 292 16.58 11.91 -9.92
N PHE A 293 17.20 10.90 -9.37
CA PHE A 293 18.06 11.01 -8.19
C PHE A 293 19.42 10.39 -8.47
N ASP A 294 20.46 10.93 -7.85
CA ASP A 294 21.75 10.29 -7.84
C ASP A 294 21.77 9.11 -6.86
N THR A 295 22.76 8.25 -7.00
CA THR A 295 22.91 7.03 -6.18
C THR A 295 23.77 7.26 -4.93
N HIS A 296 24.06 8.53 -4.56
CA HIS A 296 24.94 8.90 -3.45
C HIS A 296 24.18 9.40 -2.23
#